data_f97082be5bdbcb25be6bff7196f12cd4
#
_entry.id   f97082be5bdbcb25be6bff7196f12cd4
#
_cell.length_a   1.000
_cell.length_b   1.000
_cell.length_c   1.000
_cell.angle_alpha   90.00
_cell.angle_beta   90.00
_cell.angle_gamma   90.00
#
_symmetry.space_group_name_H-M   'P 1'
#
loop_
_entity.id
_entity.type
_entity.pdbx_description
1 polymer ?
#
loop_
_entity_poly.entity_id
_entity_poly.type
_entity_poly.pdbx_seq_one_letter_code
_entity_poly.pdbx_strand_id
1 'polypeptide(L)'
;MPPLNAPPSAQGTTVLAVDDDPDALKLCSVFLEKAGFSVLSATGSSEALKICKTHAGPIHLLITDLVMPPPDFSFASGDNEFPHVHGHELAIRALRMRKELHVILMSANIDKDLQGYGISRGCVPFITKPLEAQALVSLAHDTLQAPPPTVESLQKEHTSGFKGADEWFD
;
A
#
# COMPACT_ATOMS: atom_id res chain seq x y z
N MET A 1 -7.25 -20.83 -26.99
CA MET A 1 -6.60 -19.50 -26.97
C MET A 1 -7.53 -18.53 -26.25
N PRO A 2 -7.06 -17.96 -25.14
CA PRO A 2 -7.85 -16.92 -24.51
C PRO A 2 -7.96 -15.71 -25.47
N PRO A 3 -9.09 -14.99 -25.45
CA PRO A 3 -9.24 -13.81 -26.30
C PRO A 3 -8.16 -12.77 -25.97
N LEU A 4 -7.65 -12.10 -26.98
CA LEU A 4 -6.57 -11.11 -26.88
C LEU A 4 -6.92 -9.91 -25.97
N ASN A 5 -8.18 -9.78 -25.55
CA ASN A 5 -8.67 -8.71 -24.68
C ASN A 5 -9.17 -9.21 -23.31
N ALA A 6 -8.84 -10.44 -22.92
CA ALA A 6 -9.14 -10.88 -21.57
C ALA A 6 -8.29 -10.08 -20.57
N PRO A 7 -8.88 -9.58 -19.46
CA PRO A 7 -8.08 -8.97 -18.42
C PRO A 7 -6.99 -9.96 -17.96
N PRO A 8 -5.81 -9.47 -17.62
CA PRO A 8 -4.77 -10.37 -17.15
C PRO A 8 -5.32 -11.22 -16.01
N SER A 9 -5.12 -12.51 -16.12
CA SER A 9 -5.57 -13.45 -15.10
C SER A 9 -4.95 -13.06 -13.75
N ALA A 10 -5.77 -12.90 -12.73
CA ALA A 10 -5.29 -12.71 -11.37
C ALA A 10 -4.52 -13.93 -10.86
N GLN A 11 -4.68 -15.08 -11.52
CA GLN A 11 -3.94 -16.29 -11.22
C GLN A 11 -2.43 -16.07 -11.33
N GLY A 12 -1.71 -16.39 -10.26
CA GLY A 12 -0.27 -16.17 -10.19
C GLY A 12 0.14 -14.76 -9.76
N THR A 13 -0.82 -13.87 -9.51
CA THR A 13 -0.54 -12.52 -9.00
C THR A 13 -0.64 -12.49 -7.49
N THR A 14 0.42 -12.05 -6.83
CA THR A 14 0.50 -11.99 -5.37
C THR A 14 0.32 -10.55 -4.88
N VAL A 15 -0.58 -10.38 -3.92
CA VAL A 15 -0.89 -9.10 -3.27
C VAL A 15 -0.50 -9.18 -1.80
N LEU A 16 0.19 -8.15 -1.32
CA LEU A 16 0.44 -7.95 0.11
C LEU A 16 -0.59 -6.94 0.62
N ALA A 17 -1.50 -7.38 1.47
CA ALA A 17 -2.53 -6.56 2.09
C ALA A 17 -2.12 -6.21 3.52
N VAL A 18 -2.19 -4.94 3.88
CA VAL A 18 -1.74 -4.43 5.19
C VAL A 18 -2.81 -3.55 5.80
N ASP A 19 -3.28 -3.91 6.98
CA ASP A 19 -4.24 -3.13 7.76
C ASP A 19 -4.10 -3.52 9.24
N ASP A 20 -4.11 -2.55 10.14
CA ASP A 20 -4.06 -2.80 11.59
C ASP A 20 -5.40 -3.30 12.15
N ASP A 21 -6.50 -3.09 11.42
CA ASP A 21 -7.80 -3.65 11.76
C ASP A 21 -7.93 -5.06 11.16
N PRO A 22 -7.99 -6.12 12.00
CA PRO A 22 -8.05 -7.49 11.49
C PRO A 22 -9.29 -7.78 10.66
N ASP A 23 -10.42 -7.16 10.96
CA ASP A 23 -11.67 -7.36 10.20
C ASP A 23 -11.59 -6.74 8.82
N ALA A 24 -11.04 -5.53 8.71
CA ALA A 24 -10.80 -4.87 7.43
C ALA A 24 -9.78 -5.66 6.58
N LEU A 25 -8.72 -6.15 7.21
CA LEU A 25 -7.70 -6.96 6.55
C LEU A 25 -8.30 -8.26 6.00
N LYS A 26 -9.12 -8.95 6.80
CA LYS A 26 -9.79 -10.17 6.38
C LYS A 26 -10.73 -9.92 5.19
N LEU A 27 -11.50 -8.84 5.24
CA LEU A 27 -12.42 -8.48 4.16
C LEU A 27 -11.67 -8.21 2.87
N CYS A 28 -10.61 -7.42 2.93
CA CYS A 28 -9.74 -7.15 1.79
C CYS A 28 -9.19 -8.45 1.19
N SER A 29 -8.67 -9.35 2.04
CA SER A 29 -8.11 -10.63 1.62
C SER A 29 -9.15 -11.52 0.93
N VAL A 30 -10.35 -11.63 1.51
CA VAL A 30 -11.43 -12.43 0.95
C VAL A 30 -11.86 -11.92 -0.43
N PHE A 31 -12.00 -10.61 -0.59
CA PHE A 31 -12.38 -10.03 -1.88
C PHE A 31 -11.34 -10.31 -2.96
N LEU A 32 -10.07 -10.18 -2.62
CA LEU A 32 -8.98 -10.43 -3.57
C LEU A 32 -8.82 -11.92 -3.90
N GLU A 33 -8.91 -12.79 -2.90
CA GLU A 33 -8.83 -14.24 -3.11
C GLU A 33 -9.96 -14.77 -4.00
N LYS A 34 -11.17 -14.26 -3.81
CA LYS A 34 -12.31 -14.59 -4.68
C LYS A 34 -12.11 -14.17 -6.13
N ALA A 35 -11.32 -13.13 -6.34
CA ALA A 35 -10.97 -12.66 -7.69
C ALA A 35 -9.78 -13.42 -8.30
N GLY A 36 -9.18 -14.35 -7.58
CA GLY A 36 -8.09 -15.22 -8.04
C GLY A 36 -6.69 -14.79 -7.62
N PHE A 37 -6.55 -13.72 -6.85
CA PHE A 37 -5.25 -13.28 -6.33
C PHE A 37 -4.76 -14.17 -5.20
N SER A 38 -3.44 -14.34 -5.10
CA SER A 38 -2.81 -14.88 -3.90
C SER A 38 -2.55 -13.74 -2.94
N VAL A 39 -2.98 -13.86 -1.68
CA VAL A 39 -2.89 -12.77 -0.71
C VAL A 39 -1.97 -13.13 0.45
N LEU A 40 -0.99 -12.26 0.68
CA LEU A 40 -0.19 -12.23 1.91
C LEU A 40 -0.77 -11.11 2.78
N SER A 41 -0.88 -11.35 4.07
CA SER A 41 -1.52 -10.42 5.02
C SER A 41 -0.54 -9.98 6.10
N ALA A 42 -0.57 -8.71 6.45
CA ALA A 42 0.18 -8.15 7.57
C ALA A 42 -0.70 -7.19 8.37
N THR A 43 -0.57 -7.19 9.69
CA THR A 43 -1.35 -6.33 10.58
C THR A 43 -0.66 -5.00 10.87
N GLY A 44 0.52 -4.78 10.33
CA GLY A 44 1.28 -3.55 10.49
C GLY A 44 2.46 -3.46 9.53
N SER A 45 3.10 -2.31 9.51
CA SER A 45 4.21 -2.02 8.60
C SER A 45 5.44 -2.88 8.85
N SER A 46 5.75 -3.16 10.12
CA SER A 46 6.93 -3.97 10.48
C SER A 46 6.81 -5.39 9.92
N GLU A 47 5.66 -6.02 10.10
CA GLU A 47 5.38 -7.34 9.53
C GLU A 47 5.38 -7.32 8.01
N ALA A 48 4.79 -6.29 7.40
CA ALA A 48 4.76 -6.13 5.96
C ALA A 48 6.16 -6.02 5.36
N LEU A 49 7.04 -5.24 5.95
CA LEU A 49 8.43 -5.09 5.50
C LEU A 49 9.24 -6.38 5.66
N LYS A 50 8.98 -7.12 6.73
CA LYS A 50 9.58 -8.43 6.92
C LYS A 50 9.15 -9.40 5.81
N ILE A 51 7.88 -9.39 5.44
CA ILE A 51 7.37 -10.19 4.32
C ILE A 51 8.04 -9.75 3.01
N CYS A 52 8.16 -8.46 2.74
CA CYS A 52 8.86 -7.95 1.56
C CYS A 52 10.31 -8.45 1.47
N LYS A 53 10.99 -8.56 2.61
CA LYS A 53 12.37 -9.03 2.67
C LYS A 53 12.48 -10.55 2.51
N THR A 54 11.58 -11.32 3.11
CA THR A 54 11.74 -12.78 3.28
C THR A 54 10.91 -13.63 2.32
N HIS A 55 9.88 -13.07 1.71
CA HIS A 55 9.03 -13.85 0.79
C HIS A 55 9.81 -14.26 -0.46
N ALA A 56 9.84 -15.57 -0.74
CA ALA A 56 10.67 -16.14 -1.80
C ALA A 56 10.14 -15.88 -3.22
N GLY A 57 8.84 -15.58 -3.37
CA GLY A 57 8.23 -15.31 -4.67
C GLY A 57 8.06 -13.83 -4.96
N PRO A 58 7.52 -13.48 -6.13
CA PRO A 58 7.23 -12.08 -6.43
C PRO A 58 6.07 -11.56 -5.59
N ILE A 59 6.08 -10.27 -5.28
CA ILE A 59 4.94 -9.52 -4.77
C ILE A 59 4.63 -8.43 -5.79
N HIS A 60 3.45 -8.49 -6.39
CA HIS A 60 3.07 -7.63 -7.51
C HIS A 60 2.41 -6.33 -7.07
N LEU A 61 1.66 -6.38 -5.96
CA LEU A 61 0.85 -5.27 -5.48
C LEU A 61 0.88 -5.19 -3.97
N LEU A 62 1.11 -3.99 -3.44
CA LEU A 62 0.94 -3.65 -2.04
C LEU A 62 -0.36 -2.85 -1.91
N ILE A 63 -1.27 -3.31 -1.08
CA ILE A 63 -2.45 -2.55 -0.68
C ILE A 63 -2.33 -2.31 0.82
N THR A 64 -2.17 -1.07 1.23
CA THR A 64 -1.95 -0.73 2.63
C THR A 64 -2.86 0.40 3.10
N ASP A 65 -3.34 0.27 4.34
CA ASP A 65 -3.94 1.39 5.04
C ASP A 65 -2.92 2.52 5.17
N LEU A 66 -3.34 3.74 4.92
CA LEU A 66 -2.50 4.92 5.05
C LEU A 66 -2.24 5.24 6.53
N VAL A 67 -3.28 5.19 7.35
CA VAL A 67 -3.20 5.52 8.77
C VAL A 67 -3.15 4.25 9.59
N MET A 68 -1.97 3.93 10.10
CA MET A 68 -1.76 2.80 10.99
C MET A 68 -1.11 3.32 12.27
N PRO A 69 -1.88 3.45 13.37
CA PRO A 69 -1.30 3.87 14.64
C PRO A 69 -0.29 2.84 15.15
N PRO A 70 0.71 3.26 15.94
CA PRO A 70 1.65 2.30 16.52
C PRO A 70 0.92 1.33 17.45
N PRO A 71 1.37 0.06 17.53
CA PRO A 71 0.74 -0.92 18.40
C PRO A 71 0.86 -0.50 19.87
N ASP A 72 -0.16 -0.82 20.68
CA ASP A 72 -0.22 -0.47 22.10
C ASP A 72 0.92 -1.09 22.92
N PHE A 73 1.51 -2.16 22.42
CA PHE A 73 2.64 -2.83 23.02
C PHE A 73 3.86 -2.72 22.11
N SER A 74 4.61 -1.62 22.24
CA SER A 74 5.96 -1.63 21.69
C SER A 74 6.86 -2.30 22.72
N PHE A 75 7.12 -3.59 22.54
CA PHE A 75 8.32 -4.14 23.13
C PHE A 75 9.48 -3.43 22.46
N ALA A 76 9.99 -2.41 23.14
CA ALA A 76 11.21 -1.75 22.72
C ALA A 76 12.41 -2.69 22.96
N SER A 77 12.42 -3.82 22.29
CA SER A 77 13.68 -4.52 22.08
C SER A 77 14.40 -3.76 20.98
N GLY A 78 15.60 -3.26 21.27
CA GLY A 78 16.39 -2.46 20.35
C GLY A 78 16.84 -3.16 19.07
N ASP A 79 16.21 -4.28 18.70
CA ASP A 79 16.54 -5.11 17.57
C ASP A 79 15.43 -5.16 16.51
N ASN A 80 14.50 -4.19 16.52
CA ASN A 80 13.47 -4.15 15.49
C ASN A 80 14.05 -3.56 14.20
N GLU A 81 14.45 -4.45 13.28
CA GLU A 81 14.96 -4.08 11.96
C GLU A 81 13.98 -3.20 11.17
N PHE A 82 12.68 -3.37 11.44
CA PHE A 82 11.64 -2.62 10.76
C PHE A 82 10.76 -1.91 11.78
N PRO A 83 11.11 -0.68 12.19
CA PRO A 83 10.27 0.10 13.07
C PRO A 83 8.93 0.44 12.41
N HIS A 84 7.89 0.66 13.22
CA HIS A 84 6.56 1.02 12.74
C HIS A 84 6.58 2.34 11.95
N VAL A 85 5.93 2.32 10.79
CA VAL A 85 5.72 3.51 9.94
C VAL A 85 4.28 3.51 9.40
N HIS A 86 3.80 4.67 8.95
CA HIS A 86 2.50 4.77 8.28
C HIS A 86 2.56 4.22 6.84
N GLY A 87 1.39 4.09 6.20
CA GLY A 87 1.29 3.39 4.91
C GLY A 87 2.07 4.00 3.76
N HIS A 88 2.18 5.33 3.69
CA HIS A 88 2.97 6.00 2.63
C HIS A 88 4.46 5.69 2.77
N GLU A 89 5.00 5.78 3.97
CA GLU A 89 6.40 5.44 4.23
C GLU A 89 6.66 3.94 4.04
N LEU A 90 5.69 3.10 4.41
CA LEU A 90 5.74 1.66 4.12
C LEU A 90 5.88 1.42 2.61
N ALA A 91 5.09 2.11 1.79
CA ALA A 91 5.15 1.97 0.34
C ALA A 91 6.53 2.36 -0.21
N ILE A 92 7.11 3.45 0.28
CA ILE A 92 8.46 3.88 -0.13
C ILE A 92 9.49 2.82 0.21
N ARG A 93 9.47 2.29 1.43
CA ARG A 93 10.44 1.28 1.88
C ARG A 93 10.25 -0.05 1.14
N ALA A 94 9.01 -0.45 0.88
CA ALA A 94 8.71 -1.65 0.12
C ALA A 94 9.21 -1.55 -1.32
N LEU A 95 9.04 -0.39 -1.96
CA LEU A 95 9.56 -0.14 -3.32
C LEU A 95 11.08 -0.19 -3.40
N ARG A 96 11.79 0.20 -2.36
CA ARG A 96 13.25 0.07 -2.31
C ARG A 96 13.69 -1.39 -2.31
N MET A 97 12.89 -2.28 -1.74
CA MET A 97 13.16 -3.70 -1.71
C MET A 97 12.69 -4.41 -2.99
N ARG A 98 11.58 -3.95 -3.57
CA ARG A 98 10.91 -4.57 -4.72
C ARG A 98 10.51 -3.50 -5.73
N LYS A 99 11.38 -3.22 -6.69
CA LYS A 99 11.28 -2.07 -7.62
C LYS A 99 10.08 -2.11 -8.56
N GLU A 100 9.53 -3.27 -8.82
CA GLU A 100 8.39 -3.45 -9.74
C GLU A 100 7.05 -3.53 -9.00
N LEU A 101 7.04 -3.24 -7.71
CA LEU A 101 5.86 -3.29 -6.86
C LEU A 101 4.87 -2.17 -7.24
N HIS A 102 3.60 -2.54 -7.45
CA HIS A 102 2.51 -1.58 -7.57
C HIS A 102 1.95 -1.28 -6.19
N VAL A 103 1.33 -0.11 -6.01
CA VAL A 103 0.86 0.35 -4.69
C VAL A 103 -0.55 0.93 -4.80
N ILE A 104 -1.41 0.55 -3.87
CA ILE A 104 -2.71 1.19 -3.60
C ILE A 104 -2.73 1.57 -2.11
N LEU A 105 -3.14 2.81 -1.81
CA LEU A 105 -3.34 3.27 -0.44
C LEU A 105 -4.83 3.27 -0.09
N MET A 106 -5.16 2.84 1.12
CA MET A 106 -6.53 2.83 1.66
C MET A 106 -6.69 3.90 2.71
N SER A 107 -7.85 4.57 2.74
CA SER A 107 -8.15 5.59 3.74
C SER A 107 -9.66 5.68 3.98
N ALA A 108 -10.05 5.90 5.24
CA ALA A 108 -11.43 6.21 5.59
C ALA A 108 -11.81 7.65 5.21
N ASN A 109 -10.84 8.54 5.15
CA ASN A 109 -11.02 9.94 4.74
C ASN A 109 -9.80 10.40 3.96
N ILE A 110 -9.84 10.23 2.65
CA ILE A 110 -8.70 10.47 1.76
C ILE A 110 -8.21 11.91 1.87
N ASP A 111 -9.09 12.90 1.76
CA ASP A 111 -8.69 14.31 1.75
C ASP A 111 -8.02 14.73 3.06
N LYS A 112 -8.59 14.34 4.20
CA LYS A 112 -8.04 14.64 5.51
C LYS A 112 -6.68 13.97 5.71
N ASP A 113 -6.56 12.71 5.33
CA ASP A 113 -5.33 11.94 5.54
C ASP A 113 -4.21 12.40 4.62
N LEU A 114 -4.51 12.71 3.35
CA LEU A 114 -3.53 13.27 2.43
C LEU A 114 -3.00 14.61 2.95
N GLN A 115 -3.88 15.47 3.41
CA GLN A 115 -3.49 16.76 3.98
C GLN A 115 -2.65 16.57 5.24
N GLY A 116 -3.06 15.66 6.12
CA GLY A 116 -2.36 15.39 7.38
C GLY A 116 -0.95 14.86 7.20
N TYR A 117 -0.69 14.11 6.14
CA TYR A 117 0.64 13.53 5.84
C TYR A 117 1.40 14.28 4.75
N GLY A 118 0.85 15.35 4.20
CA GLY A 118 1.50 16.11 3.13
C GLY A 118 1.67 15.32 1.83
N ILE A 119 0.69 14.47 1.50
CA ILE A 119 0.75 13.59 0.34
C ILE A 119 -0.14 14.14 -0.76
N SER A 120 0.36 14.18 -1.99
CA SER A 120 -0.41 14.61 -3.16
C SER A 120 -1.31 13.50 -3.70
N ARG A 121 -2.49 13.89 -4.18
CA ARG A 121 -3.51 12.96 -4.66
C ARG A 121 -3.10 12.12 -5.87
N GLY A 122 -2.14 12.56 -6.63
CA GLY A 122 -1.72 11.90 -7.87
C GLY A 122 -0.58 10.90 -7.74
N CYS A 123 -0.04 10.68 -6.53
CA CYS A 123 1.16 9.87 -6.38
C CYS A 123 0.93 8.37 -6.64
N VAL A 124 -0.16 7.82 -6.10
CA VAL A 124 -0.60 6.44 -6.30
C VAL A 124 -2.11 6.36 -6.24
N PRO A 125 -2.74 5.27 -6.70
CA PRO A 125 -4.18 5.08 -6.54
C PRO A 125 -4.59 4.98 -5.07
N PHE A 126 -5.77 5.54 -4.77
CA PHE A 126 -6.39 5.48 -3.45
C PHE A 126 -7.74 4.78 -3.52
N ILE A 127 -8.08 4.05 -2.46
CA ILE A 127 -9.42 3.49 -2.29
C ILE A 127 -9.96 3.87 -0.92
N THR A 128 -11.25 4.26 -0.90
CA THR A 128 -11.93 4.71 0.31
C THR A 128 -12.50 3.52 1.08
N LYS A 129 -12.35 3.53 2.39
CA LYS A 129 -13.02 2.58 3.27
C LYS A 129 -14.44 3.08 3.62
N PRO A 130 -15.42 2.21 3.82
CA PRO A 130 -15.34 0.75 3.80
C PRO A 130 -15.14 0.19 2.39
N LEU A 131 -14.42 -0.93 2.28
CA LEU A 131 -14.09 -1.52 0.99
C LEU A 131 -15.32 -2.16 0.35
N GLU A 132 -15.49 -1.91 -0.94
CA GLU A 132 -16.46 -2.59 -1.79
C GLU A 132 -15.70 -3.55 -2.71
N ALA A 133 -16.17 -4.79 -2.80
CA ALA A 133 -15.46 -5.87 -3.50
C ALA A 133 -15.13 -5.52 -4.94
N GLN A 134 -16.14 -5.07 -5.71
CA GLN A 134 -15.96 -4.76 -7.12
C GLN A 134 -15.02 -3.57 -7.35
N ALA A 135 -15.13 -2.53 -6.53
CA ALA A 135 -14.26 -1.36 -6.61
C ALA A 135 -12.80 -1.72 -6.32
N LEU A 136 -12.57 -2.55 -5.31
CA LEU A 136 -11.23 -3.01 -4.94
C LEU A 136 -10.60 -3.85 -6.06
N VAL A 137 -11.33 -4.82 -6.57
CA VAL A 137 -10.84 -5.73 -7.61
C VAL A 137 -10.57 -4.98 -8.91
N SER A 138 -11.47 -4.08 -9.32
CA SER A 138 -11.28 -3.26 -10.51
C SER A 138 -10.05 -2.35 -10.39
N LEU A 139 -9.88 -1.71 -9.25
CA LEU A 139 -8.71 -0.85 -9.01
C LEU A 139 -7.41 -1.67 -9.00
N ALA A 140 -7.43 -2.86 -8.41
CA ALA A 140 -6.27 -3.75 -8.42
C ALA A 140 -5.85 -4.12 -9.86
N HIS A 141 -6.82 -4.51 -10.70
CA HIS A 141 -6.53 -4.82 -12.11
C HIS A 141 -6.00 -3.61 -12.87
N ASP A 142 -6.62 -2.45 -12.73
CA ASP A 142 -6.20 -1.22 -13.40
C ASP A 142 -4.78 -0.80 -12.96
N THR A 143 -4.51 -0.90 -11.67
CA THR A 143 -3.21 -0.55 -11.09
C THR A 143 -2.10 -1.45 -11.64
N LEU A 144 -2.37 -2.75 -11.74
CA LEU A 144 -1.40 -3.73 -12.24
C LEU A 144 -1.10 -3.56 -13.72
N GLN A 145 -2.00 -2.96 -14.50
CA GLN A 145 -1.80 -2.67 -15.91
C GLN A 145 -1.03 -1.37 -16.15
N ALA A 146 -1.01 -0.47 -15.18
CA ALA A 146 -0.26 0.77 -15.25
C ALA A 146 1.21 0.53 -14.89
N PRO A 147 2.14 1.44 -15.28
CA PRO A 147 3.52 1.33 -14.82
C PRO A 147 3.61 1.42 -13.30
N PRO A 148 4.54 0.67 -12.65
CA PRO A 148 4.72 0.79 -11.21
C PRO A 148 5.23 2.17 -10.83
N PRO A 149 4.89 2.68 -9.63
CA PRO A 149 5.43 3.95 -9.14
C PRO A 149 6.93 3.81 -8.86
N THR A 150 7.62 4.93 -8.78
CA THR A 150 9.02 4.97 -8.37
C THR A 150 9.14 5.54 -6.98
N VAL A 151 10.24 5.23 -6.29
CA VAL A 151 10.54 5.84 -4.98
C VAL A 151 10.58 7.37 -5.10
N GLU A 152 11.18 7.87 -6.16
CA GLU A 152 11.28 9.31 -6.43
C GLU A 152 9.91 9.97 -6.60
N SER A 153 8.98 9.30 -7.29
CA SER A 153 7.63 9.85 -7.48
C SER A 153 6.88 9.99 -6.16
N LEU A 154 7.01 9.01 -5.26
CA LEU A 154 6.41 9.05 -3.93
C LEU A 154 7.10 10.09 -3.02
N GLN A 155 8.41 10.20 -3.08
CA GLN A 155 9.17 11.18 -2.29
C GLN A 155 8.95 12.61 -2.74
N LYS A 156 8.85 12.88 -4.03
CA LYS A 156 8.55 14.22 -4.56
C LYS A 156 7.23 14.74 -4.06
N GLU A 157 6.22 13.88 -4.04
CA GLU A 157 4.90 14.26 -3.54
C GLU A 157 4.94 14.60 -2.05
N HIS A 158 5.77 13.90 -1.30
CA HIS A 158 5.96 14.17 0.13
C HIS A 158 6.70 15.50 0.39
N THR A 159 7.69 15.84 -0.43
CA THR A 159 8.45 17.08 -0.29
C THR A 159 7.69 18.31 -0.81
N SER A 160 6.80 18.16 -1.76
CA SER A 160 6.01 19.31 -2.26
C SER A 160 5.02 19.84 -1.22
N GLY A 161 4.64 19.04 -0.23
CA GLY A 161 3.82 19.49 0.90
C GLY A 161 4.56 20.40 1.88
N PHE A 162 5.90 20.47 1.82
CA PHE A 162 6.73 21.29 2.69
C PHE A 162 7.11 22.65 2.09
N LYS A 163 6.75 22.92 0.83
CA LYS A 163 7.04 24.21 0.20
C LYS A 163 6.33 25.40 0.82
N GLY A 164 5.30 25.14 1.63
CA GLY A 164 4.60 26.20 2.35
C GLY A 164 5.29 26.69 3.63
N ALA A 165 6.31 25.98 4.11
CA ALA A 165 7.00 26.33 5.34
C ALA A 165 8.10 27.38 5.12
N ASP A 166 8.69 27.43 3.93
CA ASP A 166 9.77 28.38 3.60
C ASP A 166 9.24 29.80 3.29
N GLU A 167 7.95 29.93 3.01
CA GLU A 167 7.33 31.25 2.78
C GLU A 167 7.01 32.02 4.05
N TRP A 168 7.18 31.42 5.23
CA TRP A 168 6.85 32.07 6.50
C TRP A 168 8.06 32.76 7.16
N PHE A 169 9.23 32.69 6.57
CA PHE A 169 10.46 33.26 7.13
C PHE A 169 11.10 34.41 6.32
N ASP A 170 10.37 34.93 5.35
CA ASP A 170 10.75 36.18 4.66
C ASP A 170 10.04 37.39 5.24
#